data_53d6588ee4d7810135b3e2faf2399c8e
#
_entry.id   53d6588ee4d7810135b3e2faf2399c8e
#
_cell.length_a   1.000
_cell.length_b   1.000
_cell.length_c   1.000
_cell.angle_alpha   90.00
_cell.angle_beta   90.00
_cell.angle_gamma   90.00
#
_symmetry.space_group_name_H-M   'P 1'
#
loop_
_entity.id
_entity.type
_entity.pdbx_description
1 polymer ?
#
loop_
_entity_poly.entity_id
_entity_poly.type
_entity_poly.pdbx_seq_one_letter_code
_entity_poly.pdbx_strand_id
1 'polypeptide(L)'
;MDKEKIVEYLAKQKQQITYLYENLVRIETPSTNEEGLEKLAAHLDTYLTAIGLQVNKHCFEKAGPTLVANTEPTKLSPILLCSHMDTVHPIGAFGPDTFVRDKENPDIVRGPGVYDTKGGIVIALYAIKTLAALGYNKRQLKLILVSDEEVAHSLSDRKSAEIIESEAHGCSCCFNCDSGRLNDQIVLERNGGGIFKVKVHGKAAHAGNNPWDGANAILVAAQKISAIASLSDYSDTYFGTGVIKGGTKNNIVPDYCEFINDIRFKSNKSFEQTIAKIKAIVEESPDPRVHIEMDTTLAFRALEKVEKTDALLELFGNAAEELGYNRPTGVAVGGCSDAAFVTHEGVPTLCGTGIIGDHNHTLEEYAFESSIIEQAAKIVMTILNLPDDF
;
A
#
# COMPACT_ATOMS: atom_id res chain seq x y z
N MET A 1 -34.32 9.01 -1.09
CA MET A 1 -34.75 7.66 -1.60
C MET A 1 -33.58 6.65 -1.63
N ASP A 2 -32.43 7.02 -2.16
CA ASP A 2 -31.29 6.09 -2.18
C ASP A 2 -30.63 5.92 -0.82
N LYS A 3 -30.51 6.97 -0.01
CA LYS A 3 -30.05 6.92 1.38
C LYS A 3 -30.78 5.86 2.21
N GLU A 4 -32.09 5.89 2.22
CA GLU A 4 -32.91 4.97 3.03
C GLU A 4 -32.68 3.52 2.59
N LYS A 5 -32.60 3.26 1.28
CA LYS A 5 -32.32 1.93 0.74
C LYS A 5 -30.93 1.43 1.09
N ILE A 6 -29.91 2.29 1.03
CA ILE A 6 -28.51 1.95 1.40
C ILE A 6 -28.47 1.56 2.87
N VAL A 7 -28.99 2.44 3.75
CA VAL A 7 -28.96 2.23 5.21
C VAL A 7 -29.76 0.97 5.59
N GLU A 8 -30.94 0.80 5.01
CA GLU A 8 -31.78 -0.38 5.28
C GLU A 8 -31.10 -1.68 4.81
N TYR A 9 -30.50 -1.68 3.62
CA TYR A 9 -29.81 -2.86 3.11
C TYR A 9 -28.61 -3.23 3.98
N LEU A 10 -27.73 -2.30 4.28
CA LEU A 10 -26.54 -2.56 5.11
C LEU A 10 -26.92 -2.95 6.53
N ALA A 11 -27.93 -2.35 7.12
CA ALA A 11 -28.45 -2.72 8.44
C ALA A 11 -28.93 -4.19 8.47
N LYS A 12 -29.66 -4.63 7.43
CA LYS A 12 -30.08 -6.04 7.28
C LYS A 12 -28.92 -7.01 7.11
N GLN A 13 -27.77 -6.53 6.59
CA GLN A 13 -26.58 -7.36 6.37
C GLN A 13 -25.62 -7.38 7.58
N LYS A 14 -25.92 -6.67 8.67
CA LYS A 14 -24.99 -6.50 9.81
C LYS A 14 -24.40 -7.82 10.31
N GLN A 15 -25.21 -8.86 10.50
CA GLN A 15 -24.74 -10.15 10.99
C GLN A 15 -23.80 -10.84 9.99
N GLN A 16 -24.09 -10.75 8.69
CA GLN A 16 -23.26 -11.31 7.64
C GLN A 16 -21.94 -10.54 7.49
N ILE A 17 -21.97 -9.21 7.67
CA ILE A 17 -20.78 -8.34 7.71
C ILE A 17 -19.86 -8.78 8.83
N THR A 18 -20.39 -8.85 10.07
CA THR A 18 -19.64 -9.32 11.24
C THR A 18 -19.05 -10.71 11.02
N TYR A 19 -19.86 -11.65 10.53
CA TYR A 19 -19.42 -13.04 10.29
C TYR A 19 -18.31 -13.12 9.27
N LEU A 20 -18.44 -12.41 8.14
CA LEU A 20 -17.41 -12.36 7.12
C LEU A 20 -16.11 -11.76 7.69
N TYR A 21 -16.22 -10.61 8.36
CA TYR A 21 -15.08 -9.91 8.93
C TYR A 21 -14.29 -10.80 9.91
N GLU A 22 -14.99 -11.42 10.86
CA GLU A 22 -14.39 -12.36 11.81
C GLU A 22 -13.68 -13.52 11.10
N ASN A 23 -14.31 -14.13 10.09
CA ASN A 23 -13.70 -15.23 9.34
C ASN A 23 -12.43 -14.81 8.59
N LEU A 24 -12.40 -13.61 7.98
CA LEU A 24 -11.20 -13.12 7.31
C LEU A 24 -10.06 -12.87 8.31
N VAL A 25 -10.36 -12.27 9.47
CA VAL A 25 -9.35 -11.99 10.49
C VAL A 25 -8.78 -13.27 11.10
N ARG A 26 -9.62 -14.30 11.31
CA ARG A 26 -9.19 -15.61 11.86
C ARG A 26 -8.25 -16.39 10.95
N ILE A 27 -8.10 -16.01 9.69
CA ILE A 27 -7.07 -16.53 8.80
C ILE A 27 -5.86 -15.61 8.91
N GLU A 28 -4.80 -16.05 9.61
CA GLU A 28 -3.58 -15.25 9.74
C GLU A 28 -2.77 -15.26 8.44
N THR A 29 -2.46 -14.09 7.94
CA THR A 29 -1.89 -13.88 6.61
C THR A 29 -0.66 -12.96 6.63
N PRO A 30 0.37 -13.20 7.46
CA PRO A 30 1.61 -12.47 7.24
C PRO A 30 2.08 -12.66 5.80
N SER A 31 2.67 -11.64 5.18
CA SER A 31 3.04 -11.63 3.74
C SER A 31 3.87 -12.86 3.32
N THR A 32 4.61 -13.45 4.25
CA THR A 32 5.42 -14.66 4.03
C THR A 32 4.68 -15.99 4.26
N ASN A 33 3.41 -15.96 4.67
CA ASN A 33 2.59 -17.15 4.89
C ASN A 33 1.76 -17.47 3.63
N GLU A 34 2.38 -18.11 2.65
CA GLU A 34 1.71 -18.47 1.39
C GLU A 34 0.46 -19.33 1.61
N GLU A 35 0.47 -20.28 2.57
CA GLU A 35 -0.69 -21.14 2.89
C GLU A 35 -1.88 -20.32 3.41
N GLY A 36 -1.64 -19.40 4.34
CA GLY A 36 -2.69 -18.52 4.88
C GLY A 36 -3.26 -17.59 3.83
N LEU A 37 -2.41 -17.01 2.99
CA LEU A 37 -2.81 -16.12 1.89
C LEU A 37 -3.60 -16.88 0.82
N GLU A 38 -3.17 -18.08 0.45
CA GLU A 38 -3.90 -18.95 -0.48
C GLU A 38 -5.29 -19.33 0.06
N LYS A 39 -5.37 -19.68 1.36
CA LYS A 39 -6.64 -19.99 2.03
C LYS A 39 -7.58 -18.79 2.06
N LEU A 40 -7.05 -17.59 2.37
CA LEU A 40 -7.84 -16.36 2.35
C LEU A 40 -8.32 -16.02 0.95
N ALA A 41 -7.44 -16.10 -0.04
CA ALA A 41 -7.76 -15.84 -1.44
C ALA A 41 -8.81 -16.82 -1.98
N ALA A 42 -8.70 -18.12 -1.67
CA ALA A 42 -9.70 -19.11 -2.09
C ALA A 42 -11.09 -18.85 -1.44
N HIS A 43 -11.10 -18.41 -0.17
CA HIS A 43 -12.33 -18.01 0.49
C HIS A 43 -12.99 -16.79 -0.18
N LEU A 44 -12.16 -15.77 -0.50
CA LEU A 44 -12.62 -14.54 -1.17
C LEU A 44 -13.05 -14.81 -2.62
N ASP A 45 -12.33 -15.64 -3.38
CA ASP A 45 -12.70 -16.04 -4.74
C ASP A 45 -14.09 -16.72 -4.75
N THR A 46 -14.31 -17.68 -3.85
CA THR A 46 -15.61 -18.32 -3.69
C THR A 46 -16.70 -17.31 -3.37
N TYR A 47 -16.43 -16.36 -2.45
CA TYR A 47 -17.40 -15.34 -2.06
C TYR A 47 -17.70 -14.36 -3.21
N LEU A 48 -16.67 -13.88 -3.90
CA LEU A 48 -16.78 -12.94 -5.03
C LEU A 48 -17.57 -13.57 -6.19
N THR A 49 -17.25 -14.82 -6.52
CA THR A 49 -17.99 -15.59 -7.55
C THR A 49 -19.46 -15.77 -7.16
N ALA A 50 -19.74 -16.09 -5.89
CA ALA A 50 -21.12 -16.27 -5.40
C ALA A 50 -21.95 -14.99 -5.45
N ILE A 51 -21.35 -13.80 -5.37
CA ILE A 51 -22.04 -12.52 -5.52
C ILE A 51 -22.04 -12.01 -6.97
N GLY A 52 -21.60 -12.83 -7.94
CA GLY A 52 -21.73 -12.59 -9.37
C GLY A 52 -20.59 -11.84 -10.04
N LEU A 53 -19.41 -11.73 -9.41
CA LEU A 53 -18.23 -11.15 -10.04
C LEU A 53 -17.45 -12.21 -10.83
N GLN A 54 -16.82 -11.79 -11.90
CA GLN A 54 -15.80 -12.56 -12.62
C GLN A 54 -14.46 -12.36 -11.93
N VAL A 55 -13.83 -13.45 -11.47
CA VAL A 55 -12.59 -13.40 -10.69
C VAL A 55 -11.44 -13.96 -11.52
N ASN A 56 -10.37 -13.17 -11.62
CA ASN A 56 -9.07 -13.58 -12.15
C ASN A 56 -8.07 -13.67 -11.00
N LYS A 57 -7.49 -14.85 -10.80
CA LYS A 57 -6.46 -15.11 -9.79
C LYS A 57 -5.09 -15.14 -10.45
N HIS A 58 -4.22 -14.24 -10.02
CA HIS A 58 -2.82 -14.17 -10.44
C HIS A 58 -1.94 -14.80 -9.37
N CYS A 59 -1.21 -15.86 -9.73
CA CYS A 59 -0.33 -16.60 -8.83
C CYS A 59 1.13 -16.22 -9.06
N PHE A 60 1.91 -16.18 -8.00
CA PHE A 60 3.33 -15.84 -8.00
C PHE A 60 4.15 -16.99 -7.37
N GLU A 61 5.47 -16.97 -7.54
CA GLU A 61 6.34 -18.03 -7.03
C GLU A 61 6.52 -17.98 -5.51
N LYS A 62 6.53 -16.75 -4.93
CA LYS A 62 6.85 -16.52 -3.50
C LYS A 62 5.81 -15.66 -2.77
N ALA A 63 4.93 -15.00 -3.48
CA ALA A 63 3.84 -14.23 -2.89
C ALA A 63 2.54 -15.02 -2.90
N GLY A 64 1.64 -14.71 -1.97
CA GLY A 64 0.25 -15.10 -2.09
C GLY A 64 -0.38 -14.51 -3.36
N PRO A 65 -1.54 -15.03 -3.81
CA PRO A 65 -2.14 -14.59 -5.07
C PRO A 65 -2.71 -13.18 -4.99
N THR A 66 -2.78 -12.50 -6.14
CA THR A 66 -3.60 -11.30 -6.32
C THR A 66 -4.93 -11.69 -6.97
N LEU A 67 -6.03 -11.18 -6.44
CA LEU A 67 -7.36 -11.35 -6.99
C LEU A 67 -7.81 -10.06 -7.70
N VAL A 68 -8.27 -10.19 -8.95
CA VAL A 68 -8.93 -9.13 -9.71
C VAL A 68 -10.35 -9.58 -9.99
N ALA A 69 -11.33 -8.89 -9.41
CA ALA A 69 -12.74 -9.24 -9.54
C ALA A 69 -13.53 -8.11 -10.20
N ASN A 70 -14.37 -8.45 -11.16
CA ASN A 70 -15.04 -7.49 -12.02
C ASN A 70 -16.53 -7.79 -12.14
N THR A 71 -17.37 -6.75 -12.13
CA THR A 71 -18.73 -6.83 -12.68
C THR A 71 -18.69 -6.79 -14.21
N GLU A 72 -19.85 -6.98 -14.86
CA GLU A 72 -19.93 -6.89 -16.31
C GLU A 72 -19.44 -5.52 -16.83
N PRO A 73 -18.72 -5.48 -17.96
CA PRO A 73 -18.29 -4.23 -18.58
C PRO A 73 -19.44 -3.32 -18.97
N THR A 74 -19.21 -2.01 -18.87
CA THR A 74 -20.20 -0.98 -19.26
C THR A 74 -19.59 0.02 -20.24
N LYS A 75 -20.38 1.04 -20.66
CA LYS A 75 -19.89 2.07 -21.59
C LYS A 75 -19.05 3.15 -20.92
N LEU A 76 -19.30 3.42 -19.63
CA LEU A 76 -18.57 4.42 -18.88
C LEU A 76 -17.31 3.82 -18.27
N SER A 77 -16.30 4.65 -18.01
CA SER A 77 -15.05 4.25 -17.37
C SER A 77 -15.31 3.54 -16.03
N PRO A 78 -14.60 2.44 -15.74
CA PRO A 78 -14.80 1.66 -14.52
C PRO A 78 -14.51 2.46 -13.25
N ILE A 79 -14.98 1.95 -12.12
CA ILE A 79 -14.61 2.40 -10.78
C ILE A 79 -13.77 1.29 -10.14
N LEU A 80 -12.63 1.66 -9.55
CA LEU A 80 -11.73 0.74 -8.89
C LEU A 80 -11.91 0.80 -7.38
N LEU A 81 -11.92 -0.38 -6.74
CA LEU A 81 -11.73 -0.55 -5.31
C LEU A 81 -10.47 -1.39 -5.10
N CYS A 82 -9.62 -1.04 -4.14
CA CYS A 82 -8.44 -1.83 -3.80
C CYS A 82 -8.29 -2.01 -2.29
N SER A 83 -7.65 -3.12 -1.91
CA SER A 83 -7.26 -3.45 -0.55
C SER A 83 -6.20 -4.54 -0.61
N HIS A 84 -5.61 -4.93 0.53
CA HIS A 84 -4.67 -6.03 0.59
C HIS A 84 -5.09 -7.12 1.58
N MET A 85 -4.59 -8.34 1.37
CA MET A 85 -4.91 -9.54 2.12
C MET A 85 -3.85 -9.89 3.16
N ASP A 86 -2.62 -9.42 2.95
CA ASP A 86 -1.50 -9.68 3.85
C ASP A 86 -1.50 -8.77 5.08
N THR A 87 -0.70 -9.15 6.06
CA THR A 87 -0.51 -8.41 7.32
C THR A 87 0.95 -8.50 7.75
N VAL A 88 1.40 -7.57 8.61
CA VAL A 88 2.77 -7.58 9.17
C VAL A 88 2.96 -8.57 10.31
N HIS A 89 1.88 -9.05 10.93
CA HIS A 89 1.93 -9.78 12.19
C HIS A 89 2.33 -11.24 12.00
N PRO A 90 3.34 -11.75 12.72
CA PRO A 90 3.66 -13.18 12.71
C PRO A 90 2.50 -14.04 13.19
N ILE A 91 2.39 -15.27 12.67
CA ILE A 91 1.39 -16.25 13.12
C ILE A 91 1.47 -16.43 14.63
N GLY A 92 0.30 -16.40 15.29
CA GLY A 92 0.16 -16.58 16.72
C GLY A 92 0.53 -15.36 17.58
N ALA A 93 0.91 -14.23 16.98
CA ALA A 93 1.30 -13.03 17.71
C ALA A 93 0.17 -12.48 18.61
N PHE A 94 -1.09 -12.63 18.19
CA PHE A 94 -2.28 -12.22 18.98
C PHE A 94 -2.82 -13.32 19.91
N GLY A 95 -2.11 -14.46 20.02
CA GLY A 95 -2.55 -15.60 20.84
C GLY A 95 -3.58 -16.49 20.14
N PRO A 96 -4.28 -17.37 20.88
CA PRO A 96 -5.16 -18.39 20.30
C PRO A 96 -6.48 -17.85 19.75
N ASP A 97 -6.94 -16.69 20.20
CA ASP A 97 -8.11 -15.99 19.67
C ASP A 97 -7.67 -14.72 18.93
N THR A 98 -7.75 -14.77 17.63
CA THR A 98 -7.29 -13.69 16.74
C THR A 98 -8.37 -12.66 16.42
N PHE A 99 -9.56 -12.78 17.02
CA PHE A 99 -10.65 -11.81 16.85
C PHE A 99 -11.31 -11.55 18.21
N VAL A 100 -10.79 -10.57 18.93
CA VAL A 100 -11.19 -10.29 20.31
C VAL A 100 -11.95 -8.97 20.39
N ARG A 101 -13.17 -9.03 20.94
CA ARG A 101 -13.96 -7.83 21.24
C ARG A 101 -13.55 -7.23 22.57
N ASP A 102 -13.44 -5.92 22.63
CA ASP A 102 -13.21 -5.20 23.87
C ASP A 102 -14.42 -5.38 24.80
N LYS A 103 -14.14 -5.57 26.09
CA LYS A 103 -15.19 -5.86 27.09
C LYS A 103 -16.03 -4.63 27.46
N GLU A 104 -15.41 -3.44 27.43
CA GLU A 104 -16.05 -2.20 27.80
C GLU A 104 -16.75 -1.56 26.58
N ASN A 105 -16.15 -1.70 25.41
CA ASN A 105 -16.72 -1.24 24.13
C ASN A 105 -16.71 -2.37 23.09
N PRO A 106 -17.79 -3.17 22.97
CA PRO A 106 -17.85 -4.27 22.02
C PRO A 106 -17.74 -3.89 20.54
N ASP A 107 -17.82 -2.60 20.19
CA ASP A 107 -17.56 -2.09 18.85
C ASP A 107 -16.07 -2.15 18.47
N ILE A 108 -15.19 -2.13 19.47
CA ILE A 108 -13.75 -2.26 19.29
C ILE A 108 -13.40 -3.74 19.15
N VAL A 109 -12.73 -4.06 18.04
CA VAL A 109 -12.20 -5.39 17.73
C VAL A 109 -10.68 -5.33 17.64
N ARG A 110 -9.99 -6.33 18.20
CA ARG A 110 -8.52 -6.49 18.16
C ARG A 110 -8.16 -7.78 17.45
N GLY A 111 -7.08 -7.76 16.68
CA GLY A 111 -6.58 -8.94 15.96
C GLY A 111 -5.71 -8.56 14.77
N PRO A 112 -5.02 -9.53 14.14
CA PRO A 112 -4.11 -9.25 13.02
C PRO A 112 -4.88 -8.84 11.77
N GLY A 113 -4.63 -7.60 11.32
CA GLY A 113 -5.29 -7.06 10.13
C GLY A 113 -6.76 -6.67 10.35
N VAL A 114 -7.24 -6.53 11.60
CA VAL A 114 -8.59 -5.99 11.86
C VAL A 114 -8.70 -4.60 11.27
N TYR A 115 -7.65 -3.81 11.36
CA TYR A 115 -7.57 -2.46 10.85
C TYR A 115 -6.82 -2.41 9.52
N ASP A 116 -5.68 -3.11 9.42
CA ASP A 116 -4.78 -3.09 8.28
C ASP A 116 -4.68 -4.47 7.60
N THR A 117 -5.54 -4.83 6.59
CA THR A 117 -6.73 -4.04 6.19
C THR A 117 -7.92 -4.97 5.84
N LYS A 118 -8.12 -6.08 6.60
CA LYS A 118 -9.21 -7.04 6.34
C LYS A 118 -10.61 -6.42 6.48
N GLY A 119 -10.76 -5.42 7.37
CA GLY A 119 -11.97 -4.62 7.45
C GLY A 119 -12.25 -3.84 6.16
N GLY A 120 -11.21 -3.33 5.50
CA GLY A 120 -11.29 -2.67 4.20
C GLY A 120 -11.78 -3.60 3.09
N ILE A 121 -11.34 -4.86 3.10
CA ILE A 121 -11.87 -5.88 2.17
C ILE A 121 -13.38 -6.02 2.33
N VAL A 122 -13.86 -6.12 3.57
CA VAL A 122 -15.31 -6.25 3.85
C VAL A 122 -16.08 -5.02 3.38
N ILE A 123 -15.54 -3.82 3.58
CA ILE A 123 -16.12 -2.56 3.09
C ILE A 123 -16.28 -2.58 1.59
N ALA A 124 -15.22 -2.92 0.84
CA ALA A 124 -15.26 -3.00 -0.62
C ALA A 124 -16.30 -4.02 -1.12
N LEU A 125 -16.34 -5.21 -0.51
CA LEU A 125 -17.31 -6.26 -0.83
C LEU A 125 -18.74 -5.80 -0.59
N TYR A 126 -19.03 -5.15 0.53
CA TYR A 126 -20.38 -4.70 0.85
C TYR A 126 -20.77 -3.43 0.11
N ALA A 127 -19.85 -2.60 -0.32
CA ALA A 127 -20.12 -1.53 -1.27
C ALA A 127 -20.60 -2.10 -2.61
N ILE A 128 -19.89 -3.08 -3.18
CA ILE A 128 -20.27 -3.76 -4.43
C ILE A 128 -21.63 -4.46 -4.28
N LYS A 129 -21.82 -5.24 -3.21
CA LYS A 129 -23.10 -5.94 -2.95
C LYS A 129 -24.28 -4.99 -2.82
N THR A 130 -24.08 -3.86 -2.15
CA THR A 130 -25.14 -2.84 -1.98
C THR A 130 -25.49 -2.21 -3.32
N LEU A 131 -24.51 -1.85 -4.13
CA LEU A 131 -24.72 -1.32 -5.48
C LEU A 131 -25.46 -2.33 -6.36
N ALA A 132 -25.09 -3.60 -6.33
CA ALA A 132 -25.78 -4.67 -7.05
C ALA A 132 -27.24 -4.81 -6.58
N ALA A 133 -27.50 -4.81 -5.28
CA ALA A 133 -28.86 -4.89 -4.72
C ALA A 133 -29.74 -3.68 -5.08
N LEU A 134 -29.13 -2.51 -5.30
CA LEU A 134 -29.79 -1.31 -5.79
C LEU A 134 -29.96 -1.27 -7.31
N GLY A 135 -29.47 -2.29 -8.03
CA GLY A 135 -29.56 -2.38 -9.50
C GLY A 135 -28.59 -1.46 -10.23
N TYR A 136 -27.47 -1.09 -9.60
CA TYR A 136 -26.44 -0.25 -10.24
C TYR A 136 -25.78 -0.97 -11.42
N ASN A 137 -25.76 -0.32 -12.57
CA ASN A 137 -25.17 -0.85 -13.81
C ASN A 137 -24.57 0.26 -14.71
N LYS A 138 -24.32 1.45 -14.17
CA LYS A 138 -23.77 2.55 -14.96
C LYS A 138 -22.30 2.35 -15.32
N ARG A 139 -21.47 1.94 -14.36
CA ARG A 139 -20.05 1.72 -14.52
C ARG A 139 -19.67 0.33 -14.04
N GLN A 140 -18.72 -0.28 -14.68
CA GLN A 140 -18.10 -1.51 -14.19
C GLN A 140 -17.44 -1.24 -12.83
N LEU A 141 -17.61 -2.15 -11.89
CA LEU A 141 -16.90 -2.13 -10.62
C LEU A 141 -15.76 -3.15 -10.70
N LYS A 142 -14.56 -2.71 -10.39
CA LYS A 142 -13.35 -3.54 -10.30
C LYS A 142 -12.91 -3.59 -8.84
N LEU A 143 -12.49 -4.75 -8.36
CA LEU A 143 -11.89 -4.95 -7.05
C LEU A 143 -10.55 -5.65 -7.21
N ILE A 144 -9.49 -5.08 -6.63
CA ILE A 144 -8.17 -5.70 -6.56
C ILE A 144 -7.83 -5.98 -5.10
N LEU A 145 -7.38 -7.21 -4.83
CA LEU A 145 -6.90 -7.64 -3.53
C LEU A 145 -5.50 -8.25 -3.70
N VAL A 146 -4.48 -7.58 -3.21
CA VAL A 146 -3.09 -8.04 -3.30
C VAL A 146 -2.65 -8.77 -2.02
N SER A 147 -1.53 -9.49 -2.06
CA SER A 147 -1.04 -10.34 -0.96
C SER A 147 0.37 -10.02 -0.50
N ASP A 148 0.96 -8.91 -0.93
CA ASP A 148 2.33 -8.52 -0.59
C ASP A 148 2.53 -7.00 -0.51
N GLU A 149 1.48 -6.27 -0.11
CA GLU A 149 1.54 -4.82 0.13
C GLU A 149 2.54 -4.49 1.23
N GLU A 150 2.46 -5.17 2.37
CA GLU A 150 3.23 -4.94 3.59
C GLU A 150 4.74 -5.16 3.43
N VAL A 151 5.12 -5.82 2.36
CA VAL A 151 6.53 -6.03 1.95
C VAL A 151 6.87 -5.32 0.64
N ALA A 152 6.09 -4.30 0.30
CA ALA A 152 6.29 -3.44 -0.87
C ALA A 152 6.38 -4.22 -2.19
N HIS A 153 5.51 -5.21 -2.36
CA HIS A 153 5.41 -6.07 -3.55
C HIS A 153 6.69 -6.84 -3.90
N SER A 154 7.59 -7.02 -2.92
CA SER A 154 8.89 -7.64 -3.16
C SER A 154 8.79 -9.15 -3.37
N LEU A 155 7.79 -9.82 -2.81
CA LEU A 155 7.60 -11.27 -2.95
C LEU A 155 7.03 -11.66 -4.32
N SER A 156 6.22 -10.81 -4.93
CA SER A 156 5.73 -10.98 -6.31
C SER A 156 6.70 -10.45 -7.37
N ASP A 157 7.88 -9.97 -6.98
CA ASP A 157 8.82 -9.25 -7.86
C ASP A 157 8.15 -8.06 -8.55
N ARG A 158 7.34 -7.30 -7.79
CA ARG A 158 6.54 -6.13 -8.17
C ARG A 158 5.38 -6.41 -9.14
N LYS A 159 5.13 -7.66 -9.50
CA LYS A 159 4.06 -7.99 -10.46
C LYS A 159 2.67 -7.66 -9.94
N SER A 160 2.43 -7.75 -8.62
CA SER A 160 1.16 -7.32 -8.00
C SER A 160 0.93 -5.80 -8.15
N ALA A 161 1.98 -4.97 -7.99
CA ALA A 161 1.91 -3.53 -8.25
C ALA A 161 1.65 -3.23 -9.74
N GLU A 162 2.29 -3.93 -10.67
CA GLU A 162 2.05 -3.82 -12.12
C GLU A 162 0.59 -4.18 -12.48
N ILE A 163 0.00 -5.16 -11.78
CA ILE A 163 -1.43 -5.49 -11.94
C ILE A 163 -2.30 -4.32 -11.49
N ILE A 164 -1.99 -3.69 -10.33
CA ILE A 164 -2.72 -2.50 -9.87
C ILE A 164 -2.65 -1.39 -10.92
N GLU A 165 -1.47 -1.04 -11.42
CA GLU A 165 -1.27 -0.02 -12.47
C GLU A 165 -2.08 -0.37 -13.72
N SER A 166 -1.98 -1.61 -14.22
CA SER A 166 -2.70 -2.06 -15.42
C SER A 166 -4.23 -2.00 -15.27
N GLU A 167 -4.76 -2.45 -14.13
CA GLU A 167 -6.20 -2.46 -13.88
C GLU A 167 -6.77 -1.07 -13.56
N ALA A 168 -5.93 -0.16 -13.03
CA ALA A 168 -6.29 1.23 -12.79
C ALA A 168 -6.44 2.03 -14.11
N HIS A 169 -5.68 1.65 -15.13
CA HIS A 169 -5.67 2.37 -16.39
C HIS A 169 -7.09 2.52 -16.98
N GLY A 170 -7.49 3.77 -17.23
CA GLY A 170 -8.81 4.10 -17.78
C GLY A 170 -9.97 4.06 -16.78
N CYS A 171 -9.71 3.82 -15.48
CA CYS A 171 -10.73 3.98 -14.45
C CYS A 171 -11.07 5.45 -14.22
N SER A 172 -12.31 5.73 -13.82
CA SER A 172 -12.77 7.10 -13.52
C SER A 172 -12.33 7.57 -12.14
N CYS A 173 -12.30 6.67 -11.17
CA CYS A 173 -11.84 6.94 -9.81
C CYS A 173 -11.51 5.64 -9.07
N CYS A 174 -10.84 5.79 -7.92
CA CYS A 174 -10.54 4.67 -7.02
C CYS A 174 -10.88 5.01 -5.57
N PHE A 175 -11.42 4.01 -4.87
CA PHE A 175 -11.54 3.97 -3.41
C PHE A 175 -10.56 2.93 -2.89
N ASN A 176 -9.43 3.39 -2.35
CA ASN A 176 -8.50 2.47 -1.69
C ASN A 176 -8.97 2.25 -0.25
N CYS A 177 -9.49 1.04 -0.01
CA CYS A 177 -10.02 0.60 1.27
C CYS A 177 -8.93 0.16 2.26
N ASP A 178 -7.77 0.78 2.17
CA ASP A 178 -6.72 0.76 3.17
C ASP A 178 -7.18 1.46 4.46
N SER A 179 -6.44 1.30 5.55
CA SER A 179 -6.72 1.76 6.91
C SER A 179 -7.38 3.15 6.97
N GLY A 180 -8.64 3.19 7.42
CA GLY A 180 -9.39 4.43 7.65
C GLY A 180 -8.86 5.17 8.88
N ARG A 181 -8.97 6.48 8.89
CA ARG A 181 -8.37 7.30 9.94
C ARG A 181 -9.40 7.82 10.92
N LEU A 182 -8.97 8.00 12.17
CA LEU A 182 -9.72 8.75 13.17
C LEU A 182 -9.98 10.20 12.70
N ASN A 183 -10.98 10.86 13.29
CA ASN A 183 -11.32 12.26 13.00
C ASN A 183 -11.76 12.53 11.55
N ASP A 184 -12.41 11.57 10.91
CA ASP A 184 -12.98 11.73 9.56
C ASP A 184 -11.96 12.25 8.54
N GLN A 185 -10.77 11.65 8.49
CA GLN A 185 -9.71 12.03 7.56
C GLN A 185 -9.62 11.05 6.39
N ILE A 186 -9.46 11.59 5.19
CA ILE A 186 -9.15 10.86 3.96
C ILE A 186 -7.75 11.26 3.48
N VAL A 187 -6.94 10.28 3.15
CA VAL A 187 -5.57 10.51 2.69
C VAL A 187 -5.57 10.79 1.19
N LEU A 188 -5.02 11.95 0.82
CA LEU A 188 -4.89 12.40 -0.56
C LEU A 188 -3.45 12.41 -1.05
N GLU A 189 -2.49 12.42 -0.13
CA GLU A 189 -1.07 12.45 -0.43
C GLU A 189 -0.30 11.57 0.55
N ARG A 190 0.66 10.80 0.04
CA ARG A 190 1.58 9.96 0.83
C ARG A 190 2.99 10.06 0.27
N ASN A 191 3.99 9.97 1.12
CA ASN A 191 5.37 9.88 0.65
C ASN A 191 5.56 8.58 -0.14
N GLY A 192 6.40 8.63 -1.18
CA GLY A 192 6.97 7.46 -1.80
C GLY A 192 8.19 6.96 -1.03
N GLY A 193 8.58 5.74 -1.28
CA GLY A 193 9.73 5.12 -0.64
C GLY A 193 10.43 4.09 -1.51
N GLY A 194 11.72 3.92 -1.26
CA GLY A 194 12.53 2.92 -1.92
C GLY A 194 13.85 2.71 -1.21
N ILE A 195 14.61 1.80 -1.74
CA ILE A 195 15.98 1.54 -1.30
C ILE A 195 16.92 1.57 -2.50
N PHE A 196 18.16 1.94 -2.28
CA PHE A 196 19.22 1.63 -3.21
C PHE A 196 20.44 1.07 -2.46
N LYS A 197 21.07 0.10 -3.12
CA LYS A 197 22.27 -0.57 -2.65
C LYS A 197 23.43 -0.19 -3.55
N VAL A 198 24.53 0.22 -2.93
CA VAL A 198 25.78 0.52 -3.64
C VAL A 198 26.84 -0.45 -3.19
N LYS A 199 27.51 -1.09 -4.15
CA LYS A 199 28.64 -1.98 -3.95
C LYS A 199 29.89 -1.33 -4.54
N VAL A 200 30.92 -1.19 -3.73
CA VAL A 200 32.19 -0.59 -4.10
C VAL A 200 33.26 -1.67 -4.09
N HIS A 201 33.84 -1.94 -5.25
CA HIS A 201 34.91 -2.91 -5.46
C HIS A 201 36.24 -2.17 -5.66
N GLY A 202 37.15 -2.35 -4.74
CA GLY A 202 38.50 -1.78 -4.75
C GLY A 202 39.58 -2.84 -4.99
N LYS A 203 40.74 -2.64 -4.39
CA LYS A 203 41.89 -3.55 -4.50
C LYS A 203 42.57 -3.71 -3.16
N ALA A 204 42.74 -4.96 -2.68
CA ALA A 204 43.46 -5.24 -1.45
C ALA A 204 44.95 -4.99 -1.59
N ALA A 205 45.55 -4.51 -0.50
CA ALA A 205 47.04 -4.42 -0.33
C ALA A 205 47.39 -4.46 1.15
N HIS A 206 48.65 -4.75 1.45
CA HIS A 206 49.16 -4.72 2.83
C HIS A 206 49.34 -3.27 3.29
N ALA A 207 48.60 -2.85 4.33
CA ALA A 207 48.57 -1.47 4.77
C ALA A 207 49.89 -0.87 5.21
N GLY A 208 50.83 -1.70 5.68
CA GLY A 208 52.15 -1.25 6.14
C GLY A 208 53.25 -1.34 5.07
N ASN A 209 53.18 -2.29 4.13
CA ASN A 209 54.27 -2.54 3.17
C ASN A 209 54.05 -1.80 1.83
N ASN A 210 52.85 -1.85 1.30
CA ASN A 210 52.56 -1.34 -0.03
C ASN A 210 51.13 -0.81 -0.15
N PRO A 211 50.68 0.12 0.72
CA PRO A 211 49.33 0.63 0.71
C PRO A 211 48.92 1.33 -0.61
N TRP A 212 49.88 1.88 -1.35
CA TRP A 212 49.68 2.53 -2.64
C TRP A 212 49.29 1.60 -3.79
N ASP A 213 49.55 0.26 -3.62
CA ASP A 213 49.10 -0.75 -4.58
C ASP A 213 47.61 -1.09 -4.42
N GLY A 214 47.01 -0.71 -3.29
CA GLY A 214 45.62 -0.89 -2.97
C GLY A 214 44.72 0.24 -3.47
N ALA A 215 43.44 -0.03 -3.53
CA ALA A 215 42.37 0.96 -3.76
C ALA A 215 41.29 0.78 -2.70
N ASN A 216 41.11 1.77 -1.81
CA ASN A 216 40.35 1.63 -0.59
C ASN A 216 38.84 1.80 -0.85
N ALA A 217 38.09 0.68 -0.89
CA ALA A 217 36.66 0.66 -1.12
C ALA A 217 35.87 1.36 0.00
N ILE A 218 36.28 1.26 1.26
CA ILE A 218 35.59 1.94 2.38
C ILE A 218 35.73 3.47 2.26
N LEU A 219 36.93 3.96 1.90
CA LEU A 219 37.11 5.40 1.72
C LEU A 219 36.23 5.95 0.62
N VAL A 220 36.16 5.26 -0.53
CA VAL A 220 35.28 5.66 -1.65
C VAL A 220 33.84 5.58 -1.24
N ALA A 221 33.39 4.50 -0.57
CA ALA A 221 32.03 4.39 -0.04
C ALA A 221 31.65 5.55 0.90
N ALA A 222 32.54 5.91 1.83
CA ALA A 222 32.33 7.02 2.77
C ALA A 222 32.15 8.37 2.04
N GLN A 223 32.93 8.63 0.99
CA GLN A 223 32.80 9.82 0.15
C GLN A 223 31.44 9.84 -0.58
N LYS A 224 31.00 8.70 -1.13
CA LYS A 224 29.70 8.58 -1.79
C LYS A 224 28.55 8.77 -0.79
N ILE A 225 28.58 8.14 0.37
CA ILE A 225 27.59 8.31 1.44
C ILE A 225 27.47 9.79 1.80
N SER A 226 28.59 10.48 2.02
CA SER A 226 28.57 11.92 2.37
C SER A 226 27.98 12.78 1.26
N ALA A 227 28.37 12.53 -0.01
CA ALA A 227 27.83 13.26 -1.15
C ALA A 227 26.33 13.03 -1.35
N ILE A 228 25.88 11.78 -1.22
CA ILE A 228 24.45 11.41 -1.32
C ILE A 228 23.64 12.04 -0.17
N ALA A 229 24.13 11.94 1.06
CA ALA A 229 23.48 12.53 2.23
C ALA A 229 23.26 14.05 2.09
N SER A 230 24.20 14.75 1.42
CA SER A 230 24.09 16.19 1.16
C SER A 230 22.98 16.57 0.17
N LEU A 231 22.41 15.61 -0.55
CA LEU A 231 21.25 15.82 -1.43
C LEU A 231 19.92 15.83 -0.64
N SER A 232 19.92 15.41 0.63
CA SER A 232 18.71 15.38 1.43
C SER A 232 18.16 16.78 1.63
N ASP A 233 16.90 16.94 1.26
CA ASP A 233 16.05 18.07 1.62
C ASP A 233 14.87 17.50 2.42
N TYR A 234 14.92 17.66 3.74
CA TYR A 234 13.91 17.10 4.65
C TYR A 234 12.49 17.63 4.40
N SER A 235 12.35 18.68 3.58
CA SER A 235 11.06 19.20 3.15
C SER A 235 10.45 18.40 2.00
N ASP A 236 11.28 17.72 1.19
CA ASP A 236 10.87 16.98 -0.02
C ASP A 236 11.44 15.56 -0.07
N THR A 237 12.77 15.41 -0.05
CA THR A 237 13.41 14.11 -0.23
C THR A 237 14.45 13.85 0.86
N TYR A 238 14.41 12.66 1.46
CA TYR A 238 15.35 12.22 2.49
C TYR A 238 16.11 10.97 2.05
N PHE A 239 17.42 10.93 2.34
CA PHE A 239 18.31 9.80 2.14
C PHE A 239 18.97 9.41 3.46
N GLY A 240 18.72 8.19 3.90
CA GLY A 240 19.31 7.63 5.11
C GLY A 240 20.15 6.39 4.81
N THR A 241 21.48 6.44 5.03
CA THR A 241 22.31 5.23 4.99
C THR A 241 22.09 4.45 6.28
N GLY A 242 21.29 3.39 6.20
CA GLY A 242 20.93 2.55 7.34
C GLY A 242 21.90 1.38 7.58
N VAL A 243 22.61 0.92 6.53
CA VAL A 243 23.52 -0.23 6.61
C VAL A 243 24.80 0.08 5.84
N ILE A 244 25.95 -0.25 6.45
CA ILE A 244 27.27 -0.27 5.79
C ILE A 244 28.06 -1.50 6.25
N LYS A 245 28.69 -2.19 5.30
CA LYS A 245 29.55 -3.35 5.54
C LYS A 245 30.79 -3.28 4.65
N GLY A 246 31.98 -3.51 5.19
CA GLY A 246 33.20 -3.50 4.39
C GLY A 246 34.46 -3.85 5.17
N GLY A 247 35.49 -4.22 4.41
CA GLY A 247 36.77 -4.61 4.96
C GLY A 247 36.78 -5.97 5.67
N THR A 248 38.00 -6.50 5.95
CA THR A 248 38.21 -7.80 6.60
C THR A 248 39.10 -7.71 7.82
N LYS A 249 40.18 -6.93 7.74
CA LYS A 249 41.17 -6.73 8.81
C LYS A 249 41.70 -5.30 8.78
N ASN A 250 42.14 -4.80 9.94
CA ASN A 250 42.64 -3.44 10.12
C ASN A 250 43.94 -3.14 9.39
N ASN A 251 44.72 -4.16 9.04
CA ASN A 251 46.02 -4.05 8.36
C ASN A 251 46.00 -4.40 6.86
N ILE A 252 44.80 -4.45 6.27
CA ILE A 252 44.57 -4.66 4.83
C ILE A 252 43.81 -3.45 4.29
N VAL A 253 44.24 -2.89 3.16
CA VAL A 253 43.47 -1.92 2.38
C VAL A 253 42.19 -2.64 1.93
N PRO A 254 40.98 -2.18 2.29
CA PRO A 254 39.75 -2.90 1.98
C PRO A 254 39.42 -2.86 0.48
N ASP A 255 39.16 -4.02 -0.09
CA ASP A 255 38.80 -4.21 -1.50
C ASP A 255 37.30 -4.31 -1.74
N TYR A 256 36.47 -4.26 -0.68
CA TYR A 256 35.04 -4.29 -0.78
C TYR A 256 34.37 -3.44 0.31
N CYS A 257 33.32 -2.72 -0.10
CA CYS A 257 32.36 -2.07 0.79
C CYS A 257 30.99 -2.03 0.13
N GLU A 258 29.94 -2.29 0.89
CA GLU A 258 28.57 -2.06 0.46
C GLU A 258 27.83 -1.18 1.46
N PHE A 259 26.88 -0.39 0.96
CA PHE A 259 25.95 0.36 1.81
C PHE A 259 24.55 0.38 1.20
N ILE A 260 23.55 0.49 2.08
CA ILE A 260 22.14 0.53 1.71
C ILE A 260 21.53 1.80 2.26
N ASN A 261 20.85 2.54 1.38
CA ASN A 261 20.11 3.73 1.72
C ASN A 261 18.60 3.46 1.65
N ASP A 262 17.85 4.01 2.60
CA ASP A 262 16.43 4.28 2.50
C ASP A 262 16.21 5.62 1.81
N ILE A 263 15.23 5.69 0.94
CA ILE A 263 14.78 6.92 0.27
C ILE A 263 13.34 7.18 0.65
N ARG A 264 13.03 8.44 1.01
CA ARG A 264 11.65 8.94 1.16
C ARG A 264 11.50 10.21 0.33
N PHE A 265 10.39 10.35 -0.37
CA PHE A 265 10.15 11.48 -1.25
C PHE A 265 8.65 11.83 -1.32
N LYS A 266 8.34 13.12 -1.49
CA LYS A 266 6.96 13.61 -1.57
C LYS A 266 6.38 13.58 -2.99
N SER A 267 7.24 13.62 -4.02
CA SER A 267 6.77 13.54 -5.40
C SER A 267 7.59 12.59 -6.25
N ASN A 268 6.94 11.93 -7.19
CA ASN A 268 7.59 11.02 -8.15
C ASN A 268 8.63 11.77 -9.01
N LYS A 269 8.35 13.01 -9.37
CA LYS A 269 9.28 13.87 -10.12
C LYS A 269 10.57 14.15 -9.33
N SER A 270 10.45 14.47 -8.02
CA SER A 270 11.62 14.68 -7.15
C SER A 270 12.45 13.40 -7.03
N PHE A 271 11.80 12.24 -6.93
CA PHE A 271 12.48 10.95 -6.93
C PHE A 271 13.32 10.75 -8.20
N GLU A 272 12.72 10.90 -9.40
CA GLU A 272 13.41 10.71 -10.67
C GLU A 272 14.62 11.64 -10.81
N GLN A 273 14.44 12.93 -10.48
CA GLN A 273 15.52 13.93 -10.55
C GLN A 273 16.65 13.59 -9.59
N THR A 274 16.32 13.10 -8.41
CA THR A 274 17.31 12.84 -7.37
C THR A 274 18.04 11.52 -7.61
N ILE A 275 17.36 10.49 -8.08
CA ILE A 275 18.01 9.24 -8.50
C ILE A 275 19.00 9.49 -9.65
N ALA A 276 18.69 10.37 -10.58
CA ALA A 276 19.63 10.75 -11.65
C ALA A 276 20.91 11.40 -11.06
N LYS A 277 20.79 12.30 -10.07
CA LYS A 277 21.93 12.90 -9.37
C LYS A 277 22.74 11.84 -8.59
N ILE A 278 22.07 10.92 -7.91
CA ILE A 278 22.74 9.83 -7.17
C ILE A 278 23.52 8.94 -8.13
N LYS A 279 22.94 8.56 -9.27
CA LYS A 279 23.64 7.79 -10.31
C LYS A 279 24.90 8.50 -10.76
N ALA A 280 24.84 9.78 -11.06
CA ALA A 280 26.01 10.57 -11.43
C ALA A 280 27.08 10.59 -10.33
N ILE A 281 26.71 10.76 -9.07
CA ILE A 281 27.61 10.66 -7.92
C ILE A 281 28.26 9.29 -7.85
N VAL A 282 27.51 8.21 -8.05
CA VAL A 282 27.99 6.82 -7.93
C VAL A 282 28.93 6.47 -9.10
N GLU A 283 28.60 6.88 -10.32
CA GLU A 283 29.40 6.62 -11.52
C GLU A 283 30.78 7.30 -11.51
N GLU A 284 30.88 8.46 -10.85
CA GLU A 284 32.15 9.16 -10.69
C GLU A 284 33.06 8.40 -9.70
N SER A 285 34.16 7.82 -10.16
CA SER A 285 35.14 7.18 -9.27
C SER A 285 36.38 8.05 -9.11
N PRO A 286 36.79 8.37 -7.87
CA PRO A 286 38.02 9.14 -7.62
C PRO A 286 39.29 8.31 -7.87
N ASP A 287 39.19 7.00 -7.99
CA ASP A 287 40.26 6.08 -8.27
C ASP A 287 39.84 5.14 -9.43
N PRO A 288 40.54 5.14 -10.57
CA PRO A 288 40.20 4.32 -11.72
C PRO A 288 40.27 2.82 -11.48
N ARG A 289 40.86 2.39 -10.35
CA ARG A 289 40.95 0.99 -9.95
C ARG A 289 39.72 0.54 -9.16
N VAL A 290 38.78 1.47 -8.85
CA VAL A 290 37.55 1.19 -8.12
C VAL A 290 36.41 1.07 -9.09
N HIS A 291 35.68 -0.03 -9.02
CA HIS A 291 34.42 -0.26 -9.73
C HIS A 291 33.23 -0.11 -8.76
N ILE A 292 32.17 0.57 -9.20
CA ILE A 292 30.99 0.82 -8.36
C ILE A 292 29.74 0.31 -9.09
N GLU A 293 28.90 -0.45 -8.38
CA GLU A 293 27.60 -0.93 -8.84
C GLU A 293 26.50 -0.31 -7.99
N MET A 294 25.37 -0.02 -8.58
CA MET A 294 24.19 0.51 -7.89
C MET A 294 22.94 -0.22 -8.35
N ASP A 295 22.26 -0.83 -7.39
CA ASP A 295 20.93 -1.42 -7.57
C ASP A 295 19.88 -0.51 -6.89
N THR A 296 18.81 -0.17 -7.58
CA THR A 296 17.73 0.67 -7.04
C THR A 296 16.43 -0.12 -7.06
N THR A 297 15.73 -0.18 -5.92
CA THR A 297 14.39 -0.73 -5.82
C THR A 297 13.44 0.38 -5.35
N LEU A 298 12.53 0.77 -6.22
CA LEU A 298 11.40 1.61 -5.86
C LEU A 298 10.37 0.70 -5.16
N ALA A 299 10.12 0.92 -3.89
CA ALA A 299 9.13 0.16 -3.13
C ALA A 299 7.72 0.69 -3.42
N PHE A 300 7.48 1.96 -3.15
CA PHE A 300 6.23 2.65 -3.44
C PHE A 300 6.48 3.98 -4.13
N ARG A 301 5.61 4.31 -5.07
CA ARG A 301 5.49 5.67 -5.61
C ARG A 301 4.95 6.61 -4.53
N ALA A 302 5.12 7.93 -4.72
CA ALA A 302 4.37 8.90 -3.94
C ALA A 302 2.89 8.89 -4.40
N LEU A 303 1.98 8.89 -3.44
CA LEU A 303 0.58 9.20 -3.71
C LEU A 303 0.46 10.71 -3.88
N GLU A 304 0.17 11.14 -5.08
CA GLU A 304 0.01 12.55 -5.43
C GLU A 304 -1.43 12.83 -5.85
N LYS A 305 -1.92 14.03 -5.53
CA LYS A 305 -3.19 14.47 -6.08
C LYS A 305 -3.10 14.55 -7.61
N VAL A 306 -4.09 14.01 -8.28
CA VAL A 306 -4.27 14.13 -9.72
C VAL A 306 -5.50 14.98 -10.03
N GLU A 307 -5.76 15.27 -11.30
CA GLU A 307 -6.97 15.96 -11.72
C GLU A 307 -8.21 15.25 -11.16
N LYS A 308 -9.20 16.01 -10.71
CA LYS A 308 -10.44 15.55 -10.06
C LYS A 308 -10.31 14.91 -8.66
N THR A 309 -9.13 14.78 -8.06
CA THR A 309 -9.00 14.24 -6.69
C THR A 309 -9.82 15.06 -5.69
N ASP A 310 -9.72 16.40 -5.73
CA ASP A 310 -10.48 17.26 -4.82
C ASP A 310 -11.99 17.21 -5.13
N ALA A 311 -12.38 17.05 -6.39
CA ALA A 311 -13.79 16.87 -6.77
C ALA A 311 -14.34 15.52 -6.26
N LEU A 312 -13.55 14.45 -6.27
CA LEU A 312 -13.92 13.17 -5.69
C LEU A 312 -14.09 13.25 -4.17
N LEU A 313 -13.19 13.96 -3.47
CA LEU A 313 -13.33 14.21 -2.04
C LEU A 313 -14.60 15.00 -1.72
N GLU A 314 -14.92 16.00 -2.53
CA GLU A 314 -16.15 16.81 -2.37
C GLU A 314 -17.40 15.94 -2.52
N LEU A 315 -17.46 15.07 -3.53
CA LEU A 315 -18.55 14.10 -3.72
C LEU A 315 -18.68 13.14 -2.53
N PHE A 316 -17.55 12.66 -2.02
CA PHE A 316 -17.50 11.77 -0.85
C PHE A 316 -17.96 12.51 0.43
N GLY A 317 -17.58 13.78 0.58
CA GLY A 317 -18.04 14.65 1.66
C GLY A 317 -19.56 14.90 1.62
N ASN A 318 -20.09 15.20 0.45
CA ASN A 318 -21.53 15.38 0.24
C ASN A 318 -22.30 14.09 0.57
N ALA A 319 -21.78 12.95 0.14
CA ALA A 319 -22.33 11.63 0.46
C ALA A 319 -22.33 11.36 1.97
N ALA A 320 -21.26 11.69 2.68
CA ALA A 320 -21.17 11.55 4.14
C ALA A 320 -22.25 12.39 4.85
N GLU A 321 -22.37 13.67 4.51
CA GLU A 321 -23.36 14.58 5.10
C GLU A 321 -24.80 14.15 4.79
N GLU A 322 -25.08 13.72 3.55
CA GLU A 322 -26.39 13.20 3.17
C GLU A 322 -26.78 11.97 3.99
N LEU A 323 -25.81 11.10 4.30
CA LEU A 323 -26.01 9.93 5.16
C LEU A 323 -26.13 10.28 6.65
N GLY A 324 -25.73 11.48 7.07
CA GLY A 324 -25.77 11.97 8.45
C GLY A 324 -24.46 11.75 9.20
N TYR A 325 -23.37 11.52 8.49
CA TYR A 325 -22.00 11.45 9.02
C TYR A 325 -21.28 12.79 8.87
N ASN A 326 -20.16 12.94 9.57
CA ASN A 326 -19.33 14.13 9.42
C ASN A 326 -18.71 14.17 8.01
N ARG A 327 -18.48 15.39 7.51
CA ARG A 327 -17.74 15.61 6.27
C ARG A 327 -16.25 15.30 6.50
N PRO A 328 -15.66 14.38 5.74
CA PRO A 328 -14.24 14.08 5.88
C PRO A 328 -13.36 15.21 5.32
N THR A 329 -12.14 15.31 5.87
CA THR A 329 -11.11 16.27 5.45
C THR A 329 -9.94 15.57 4.79
N GLY A 330 -9.39 16.16 3.73
CA GLY A 330 -8.19 15.65 3.06
C GLY A 330 -6.92 15.92 3.85
N VAL A 331 -6.04 14.92 3.96
CA VAL A 331 -4.75 15.03 4.65
C VAL A 331 -3.61 14.43 3.83
N ALA A 332 -2.37 14.88 4.14
CA ALA A 332 -1.13 14.26 3.67
C ALA A 332 -0.47 13.50 4.84
N VAL A 333 0.08 12.30 4.56
CA VAL A 333 0.72 11.46 5.57
C VAL A 333 2.04 10.86 5.07
N GLY A 334 2.87 10.32 5.98
CA GLY A 334 4.21 9.84 5.65
C GLY A 334 4.29 8.38 5.14
N GLY A 335 3.33 7.52 5.53
CA GLY A 335 3.34 6.10 5.15
C GLY A 335 2.95 5.88 3.69
N CYS A 336 3.47 4.83 3.06
CA CYS A 336 3.15 4.46 1.68
C CYS A 336 1.80 3.73 1.58
N SER A 337 1.31 3.47 0.36
CA SER A 337 0.11 2.67 0.10
C SER A 337 -0.02 2.38 -1.41
N ASP A 338 -0.74 1.32 -1.75
CA ASP A 338 -1.10 0.92 -3.12
C ASP A 338 -1.85 1.99 -3.92
N ALA A 339 -2.54 2.91 -3.24
CA ALA A 339 -3.20 4.06 -3.86
C ALA A 339 -2.25 4.87 -4.77
N ALA A 340 -0.94 4.86 -4.47
CA ALA A 340 0.06 5.55 -5.24
C ALA A 340 0.27 4.98 -6.66
N PHE A 341 0.08 3.67 -6.84
CA PHE A 341 0.14 3.05 -8.17
C PHE A 341 -1.06 3.44 -9.02
N VAL A 342 -2.23 3.60 -8.38
CA VAL A 342 -3.45 4.04 -9.05
C VAL A 342 -3.35 5.50 -9.53
N THR A 343 -2.86 6.41 -8.67
CA THR A 343 -2.70 7.82 -9.06
C THR A 343 -1.58 8.02 -10.09
N HIS A 344 -0.62 7.09 -10.17
CA HIS A 344 0.38 7.12 -11.25
C HIS A 344 -0.24 7.00 -12.65
N GLU A 345 -1.36 6.28 -12.76
CA GLU A 345 -2.17 6.18 -13.99
C GLU A 345 -3.11 7.37 -14.21
N GLY A 346 -2.99 8.42 -13.40
CA GLY A 346 -3.82 9.64 -13.49
C GLY A 346 -5.24 9.48 -12.93
N VAL A 347 -5.51 8.41 -12.17
CA VAL A 347 -6.84 8.11 -11.63
C VAL A 347 -7.03 8.78 -10.27
N PRO A 348 -8.03 9.66 -10.10
CA PRO A 348 -8.35 10.29 -8.82
C PRO A 348 -8.70 9.23 -7.78
N THR A 349 -8.01 9.28 -6.64
CA THR A 349 -8.08 8.24 -5.62
C THR A 349 -8.29 8.83 -4.23
N LEU A 350 -9.22 8.23 -3.47
CA LEU A 350 -9.35 8.43 -2.03
C LEU A 350 -8.72 7.24 -1.31
N CYS A 351 -7.65 7.50 -0.55
CA CYS A 351 -6.98 6.49 0.25
C CYS A 351 -7.43 6.57 1.71
N GLY A 352 -7.52 5.42 2.39
CA GLY A 352 -8.04 5.36 3.77
C GLY A 352 -9.57 5.37 3.81
N THR A 353 -10.22 4.82 2.80
CA THR A 353 -11.67 4.59 2.80
C THR A 353 -12.06 3.26 3.44
N GLY A 354 -11.10 2.58 4.08
CA GLY A 354 -11.27 1.34 4.82
C GLY A 354 -11.84 1.52 6.23
N ILE A 355 -11.74 0.49 7.03
CA ILE A 355 -12.24 0.47 8.41
C ILE A 355 -11.50 1.48 9.28
N ILE A 356 -12.21 2.16 10.18
CA ILE A 356 -11.62 3.14 11.09
C ILE A 356 -11.02 2.41 12.30
N GLY A 357 -9.79 2.74 12.64
CA GLY A 357 -9.05 2.15 13.74
C GLY A 357 -7.75 2.88 14.00
N ASP A 358 -6.83 2.23 14.70
CA ASP A 358 -5.48 2.74 14.97
C ASP A 358 -4.53 1.61 15.39
N HIS A 359 -3.27 1.96 15.66
CA HIS A 359 -2.21 1.09 16.15
C HIS A 359 -1.85 -0.06 15.18
N ASN A 360 -2.03 0.14 13.87
CA ASN A 360 -1.52 -0.83 12.88
C ASN A 360 -0.02 -1.10 13.10
N HIS A 361 0.45 -2.26 12.65
CA HIS A 361 1.84 -2.76 12.84
C HIS A 361 2.24 -2.96 14.32
N THR A 362 1.27 -2.99 15.26
CA THR A 362 1.51 -3.30 16.68
C THR A 362 0.54 -4.37 17.18
N LEU A 363 0.85 -5.00 18.31
CA LEU A 363 -0.08 -5.96 18.96
C LEU A 363 -1.30 -5.28 19.60
N GLU A 364 -1.36 -3.96 19.58
CA GLU A 364 -2.49 -3.17 20.08
C GLU A 364 -3.44 -2.73 18.95
N GLU A 365 -3.23 -3.24 17.74
CA GLU A 365 -4.08 -2.97 16.58
C GLU A 365 -5.55 -3.19 16.90
N TYR A 366 -6.38 -2.19 16.57
CA TYR A 366 -7.81 -2.25 16.78
C TYR A 366 -8.60 -1.53 15.70
N ALA A 367 -9.87 -1.90 15.53
CA ALA A 367 -10.80 -1.23 14.64
C ALA A 367 -12.18 -1.11 15.26
N PHE A 368 -12.95 -0.11 14.82
CA PHE A 368 -14.37 0.06 15.13
C PHE A 368 -15.22 -0.68 14.09
N GLU A 369 -15.82 -1.80 14.49
CA GLU A 369 -16.60 -2.64 13.58
C GLU A 369 -17.76 -1.89 12.92
N SER A 370 -18.42 -0.98 13.65
CA SER A 370 -19.53 -0.17 13.13
C SER A 370 -19.13 0.69 11.93
N SER A 371 -17.86 1.08 11.82
CA SER A 371 -17.35 1.88 10.70
C SER A 371 -17.37 1.14 9.35
N ILE A 372 -17.49 -0.20 9.35
CA ILE A 372 -17.64 -0.97 8.10
C ILE A 372 -18.91 -0.53 7.35
N ILE A 373 -20.02 -0.43 8.06
CA ILE A 373 -21.32 -0.01 7.47
C ILE A 373 -21.24 1.44 7.02
N GLU A 374 -20.65 2.30 7.84
CA GLU A 374 -20.49 3.71 7.55
C GLU A 374 -19.69 3.95 6.27
N GLN A 375 -18.50 3.36 6.19
CA GLN A 375 -17.60 3.55 5.04
C GLN A 375 -18.17 2.93 3.76
N ALA A 376 -18.77 1.74 3.85
CA ALA A 376 -19.45 1.13 2.71
C ALA A 376 -20.59 2.02 2.21
N ALA A 377 -21.40 2.62 3.10
CA ALA A 377 -22.48 3.51 2.73
C ALA A 377 -21.97 4.79 2.04
N LYS A 378 -20.89 5.40 2.56
CA LYS A 378 -20.26 6.59 1.96
C LYS A 378 -19.76 6.30 0.54
N ILE A 379 -19.07 5.16 0.33
CA ILE A 379 -18.59 4.72 -1.00
C ILE A 379 -19.78 4.53 -1.94
N VAL A 380 -20.81 3.79 -1.52
CA VAL A 380 -22.01 3.52 -2.33
C VAL A 380 -22.69 4.81 -2.75
N MET A 381 -22.95 5.72 -1.79
CA MET A 381 -23.62 6.99 -2.08
C MET A 381 -22.78 7.87 -3.03
N THR A 382 -21.45 7.88 -2.87
CA THR A 382 -20.54 8.60 -3.78
C THR A 382 -20.64 8.04 -5.20
N ILE A 383 -20.62 6.72 -5.35
CA ILE A 383 -20.70 6.05 -6.66
C ILE A 383 -22.04 6.33 -7.35
N LEU A 384 -23.16 6.32 -6.60
CA LEU A 384 -24.48 6.62 -7.14
C LEU A 384 -24.58 8.07 -7.64
N ASN A 385 -23.89 9.00 -6.98
CA ASN A 385 -23.88 10.42 -7.30
C ASN A 385 -22.75 10.83 -8.26
N LEU A 386 -21.91 9.88 -8.71
CA LEU A 386 -20.80 10.18 -9.62
C LEU A 386 -21.33 10.61 -10.99
N PRO A 387 -20.95 11.80 -11.52
CA PRO A 387 -21.36 12.27 -12.83
C PRO A 387 -20.90 11.34 -13.96
N ASP A 388 -21.65 11.30 -15.07
CA ASP A 388 -21.31 10.42 -16.20
C ASP A 388 -20.00 10.85 -16.89
N ASP A 389 -19.63 12.12 -16.82
CA ASP A 389 -18.41 12.72 -17.36
C ASP A 389 -17.23 12.76 -16.36
N PHE A 390 -17.39 12.08 -15.22
CA PHE A 390 -16.33 12.03 -14.19
C PHE A 390 -15.11 11.16 -14.64
#